data_2a53fb17150d59399f70e3b748cb110c
#
_entry.id   2a53fb17150d59399f70e3b748cb110c
#
_cell.length_a   1.000
_cell.length_b   1.000
_cell.length_c   1.000
_cell.angle_alpha   90.00
_cell.angle_beta   90.00
_cell.angle_gamma   90.00
#
_symmetry.space_group_name_H-M   'P 1'
#
loop_
_entity.id
_entity.type
_entity.pdbx_description
1 polymer ?
#
loop_
_entity_poly.entity_id
_entity_poly.type
_entity_poly.pdbx_seq_one_letter_code
_entity_poly.pdbx_strand_id
1 'polypeptide(L)'
;VKRLVPVALLSLLLTAACTTSKVDMKEPRRLVATDNDVRIDAQVHGEMLGPSTQIPIDYDITNNRNTAIAVADLVPDATYDQDTQTVTVTLGSEVPGEHFLPRLALIKPGERKSFSSLARVKVPITEMVNANPFHRYPNALRIRLNFLGDAKPFEKLIGISERAVHDPTLAADLFPKWVEQNESVITNILPMRWIGTPAPSGDLPIAPPAKKRRGP
;
A
#
# COMPACT_ATOMS: atom_id res chain seq x y z
N VAL A 1 -21.24 -66.41 -33.17
CA VAL A 1 -21.86 -65.46 -32.23
C VAL A 1 -20.80 -64.41 -31.89
N LYS A 2 -20.81 -63.24 -32.56
CA LYS A 2 -19.91 -62.10 -32.27
C LYS A 2 -20.60 -61.20 -31.29
N ARG A 3 -20.02 -61.04 -30.06
CA ARG A 3 -20.46 -60.07 -29.07
C ARG A 3 -19.73 -58.75 -29.33
N LEU A 4 -20.45 -57.71 -29.69
CA LEU A 4 -20.03 -56.32 -29.71
C LEU A 4 -20.10 -55.76 -28.30
N VAL A 5 -18.95 -55.27 -27.80
CA VAL A 5 -18.87 -54.51 -26.54
C VAL A 5 -18.96 -53.04 -26.92
N PRO A 6 -19.91 -52.26 -26.37
CA PRO A 6 -19.92 -50.82 -26.58
C PRO A 6 -18.89 -50.16 -25.67
N VAL A 7 -17.91 -49.48 -26.25
CA VAL A 7 -16.98 -48.57 -25.53
C VAL A 7 -17.72 -47.30 -25.19
N ALA A 8 -18.09 -47.17 -23.96
CA ALA A 8 -18.62 -45.91 -23.39
C ALA A 8 -17.48 -44.92 -23.25
N LEU A 9 -17.42 -43.92 -24.11
CA LEU A 9 -16.49 -42.81 -24.04
C LEU A 9 -16.97 -41.86 -22.95
N LEU A 10 -16.39 -41.97 -21.77
CA LEU A 10 -16.65 -41.08 -20.62
C LEU A 10 -15.85 -39.77 -20.85
N SER A 11 -16.49 -38.81 -21.49
CA SER A 11 -15.94 -37.44 -21.65
C SER A 11 -15.97 -36.73 -20.31
N LEU A 12 -14.85 -36.74 -19.61
CA LEU A 12 -14.63 -35.91 -18.41
C LEU A 12 -14.48 -34.46 -18.87
N LEU A 13 -15.57 -33.72 -18.82
CA LEU A 13 -15.57 -32.26 -18.94
C LEU A 13 -14.92 -31.69 -17.65
N LEU A 14 -13.62 -31.42 -17.72
CA LEU A 14 -12.93 -30.57 -16.78
C LEU A 14 -13.45 -29.13 -16.97
N THR A 15 -14.51 -28.77 -16.27
CA THR A 15 -14.88 -27.37 -16.09
C THR A 15 -13.83 -26.73 -15.19
N ALA A 16 -12.83 -26.10 -15.80
CA ALA A 16 -11.97 -25.15 -15.11
C ALA A 16 -12.88 -24.03 -14.60
N ALA A 17 -13.29 -24.14 -13.34
CA ALA A 17 -13.95 -23.05 -12.64
C ALA A 17 -12.90 -21.95 -12.47
N CYS A 18 -12.84 -21.01 -13.41
CA CYS A 18 -12.25 -19.70 -13.16
C CYS A 18 -13.07 -19.09 -12.03
N THR A 19 -12.62 -19.25 -10.80
CA THR A 19 -13.10 -18.46 -9.67
C THR A 19 -12.58 -17.05 -9.88
N THR A 20 -13.22 -16.30 -10.77
CA THR A 20 -13.17 -14.83 -10.69
C THR A 20 -13.77 -14.49 -9.34
N SER A 21 -12.92 -14.13 -8.37
CA SER A 21 -13.40 -13.56 -7.11
C SER A 21 -14.30 -12.40 -7.50
N LYS A 22 -15.60 -12.53 -7.28
CA LYS A 22 -16.54 -11.44 -7.50
C LYS A 22 -16.04 -10.29 -6.63
N VAL A 23 -15.57 -9.21 -7.26
CA VAL A 23 -15.29 -7.96 -6.56
C VAL A 23 -16.58 -7.60 -5.85
N ASP A 24 -16.56 -7.60 -4.52
CA ASP A 24 -17.74 -7.22 -3.75
C ASP A 24 -17.94 -5.71 -3.93
N MET A 25 -18.80 -5.35 -4.85
CA MET A 25 -19.17 -3.95 -5.14
C MET A 25 -19.88 -3.28 -3.97
N LYS A 26 -20.19 -4.02 -2.89
CA LYS A 26 -20.76 -3.46 -1.66
C LYS A 26 -19.67 -2.87 -0.74
N GLU A 27 -18.39 -3.17 -0.97
CA GLU A 27 -17.29 -2.57 -0.24
C GLU A 27 -16.42 -1.74 -1.19
N PRO A 28 -16.77 -0.46 -1.43
CA PRO A 28 -16.08 0.40 -2.39
C PRO A 28 -14.65 0.81 -1.95
N ARG A 29 -14.13 0.27 -0.84
CA ARG A 29 -12.88 0.70 -0.21
C ARG A 29 -11.71 -0.26 -0.48
N ARG A 30 -11.67 -0.82 -1.70
CA ARG A 30 -10.60 -1.73 -2.12
C ARG A 30 -9.57 -1.03 -2.98
N LEU A 31 -8.31 -1.30 -2.66
CA LEU A 31 -7.12 -0.88 -3.38
C LEU A 31 -6.47 -2.10 -4.00
N VAL A 32 -6.43 -2.16 -5.32
CA VAL A 32 -5.93 -3.34 -6.06
C VAL A 32 -4.91 -2.89 -7.09
N ALA A 33 -3.85 -3.67 -7.23
CA ALA A 33 -2.92 -3.56 -8.34
C ALA A 33 -2.29 -4.90 -8.67
N THR A 34 -1.81 -5.02 -9.89
CA THR A 34 -0.97 -6.12 -10.34
C THR A 34 0.14 -5.54 -11.20
N ASP A 35 1.37 -5.78 -10.82
CA ASP A 35 2.55 -5.40 -11.58
C ASP A 35 3.64 -6.45 -11.35
N ASN A 36 4.50 -6.69 -12.36
CA ASN A 36 5.57 -7.67 -12.28
C ASN A 36 5.11 -9.06 -11.77
N ASP A 37 3.91 -9.52 -12.17
CA ASP A 37 3.29 -10.77 -11.71
C ASP A 37 3.09 -10.88 -10.19
N VAL A 38 3.10 -9.75 -9.49
CA VAL A 38 2.72 -9.65 -8.08
C VAL A 38 1.44 -8.83 -7.97
N ARG A 39 0.43 -9.38 -7.28
CA ARG A 39 -0.85 -8.71 -7.05
C ARG A 39 -0.98 -8.35 -5.58
N ILE A 40 -1.39 -7.12 -5.32
CA ILE A 40 -1.91 -6.68 -4.03
C ILE A 40 -3.41 -6.45 -4.12
N ASP A 41 -4.14 -6.85 -3.07
CA ASP A 41 -5.57 -6.63 -2.90
C ASP A 41 -5.80 -6.21 -1.46
N ALA A 42 -6.07 -4.93 -1.23
CA ALA A 42 -6.14 -4.35 0.11
C ALA A 42 -7.50 -3.74 0.39
N GLN A 43 -7.97 -3.93 1.61
CA GLN A 43 -9.15 -3.31 2.17
C GLN A 43 -8.76 -2.28 3.24
N VAL A 44 -9.22 -1.06 3.08
CA VAL A 44 -8.96 0.04 4.02
C VAL A 44 -10.16 0.24 4.92
N HIS A 45 -9.94 0.11 6.23
CA HIS A 45 -10.98 0.30 7.25
C HIS A 45 -10.95 1.74 7.77
N GLY A 46 -11.72 2.60 7.13
CA GLY A 46 -11.84 4.02 7.49
C GLY A 46 -12.05 4.90 6.27
N GLU A 47 -12.74 6.01 6.44
CA GLU A 47 -13.06 6.96 5.37
C GLU A 47 -12.36 8.29 5.53
N MET A 48 -11.76 8.50 6.70
CA MET A 48 -11.33 9.82 7.13
C MET A 48 -9.82 9.87 7.31
N LEU A 49 -9.24 10.97 6.88
CA LEU A 49 -7.87 11.37 7.14
C LEU A 49 -7.86 12.61 8.02
N GLY A 50 -6.92 12.68 8.94
CA GLY A 50 -6.71 13.85 9.81
C GLY A 50 -5.21 14.11 10.00
N PRO A 51 -4.88 15.10 10.83
CA PRO A 51 -3.48 15.46 11.12
C PRO A 51 -2.64 14.30 11.65
N SER A 52 -3.29 13.40 12.38
CA SER A 52 -2.70 12.16 12.87
C SER A 52 -3.80 11.10 12.89
N THR A 53 -3.74 10.16 11.94
CA THR A 53 -4.75 9.13 11.78
C THR A 53 -4.10 7.75 11.75
N GLN A 54 -4.75 6.79 12.40
CA GLN A 54 -4.41 5.38 12.29
C GLN A 54 -5.42 4.71 11.35
N ILE A 55 -4.93 4.05 10.32
CA ILE A 55 -5.75 3.40 9.30
C ILE A 55 -5.48 1.91 9.35
N PRO A 56 -6.45 1.09 9.81
CA PRO A 56 -6.34 -0.35 9.69
C PRO A 56 -6.46 -0.76 8.22
N ILE A 57 -5.58 -1.66 7.79
CA ILE A 57 -5.52 -2.17 6.42
C ILE A 57 -5.35 -3.68 6.49
N ASP A 58 -6.30 -4.41 5.92
CA ASP A 58 -6.14 -5.83 5.63
C ASP A 58 -5.76 -5.99 4.17
N TYR A 59 -4.76 -6.83 3.88
CA TYR A 59 -4.33 -7.00 2.50
C TYR A 59 -3.80 -8.40 2.22
N ASP A 60 -4.01 -8.81 0.99
CA ASP A 60 -3.47 -10.04 0.42
C ASP A 60 -2.41 -9.72 -0.61
N ILE A 61 -1.32 -10.47 -0.58
CA ILE A 61 -0.32 -10.46 -1.62
C ILE A 61 -0.34 -11.81 -2.31
N THR A 62 -0.49 -11.80 -3.64
CA THR A 62 -0.45 -13.00 -4.47
C THR A 62 0.80 -12.94 -5.35
N ASN A 63 1.65 -13.95 -5.23
CA ASN A 63 2.83 -14.10 -6.06
C ASN A 63 2.52 -15.02 -7.26
N ASN A 64 2.34 -14.44 -8.44
CA ASN A 64 2.12 -15.21 -9.69
C ASN A 64 3.43 -15.51 -10.43
N ARG A 65 4.58 -15.14 -9.85
CA ARG A 65 5.90 -15.44 -10.41
C ARG A 65 6.25 -16.91 -10.22
N ASN A 66 7.28 -17.34 -10.93
CA ASN A 66 7.92 -18.66 -10.77
C ASN A 66 9.03 -18.67 -9.69
N THR A 67 9.38 -17.50 -9.13
CA THR A 67 10.33 -17.32 -8.03
C THR A 67 9.61 -16.93 -6.75
N ALA A 68 10.17 -17.30 -5.59
CA ALA A 68 9.68 -16.82 -4.31
C ALA A 68 10.08 -15.36 -4.10
N ILE A 69 9.14 -14.56 -3.61
CA ILE A 69 9.35 -13.16 -3.24
C ILE A 69 9.39 -12.99 -1.74
N ALA A 70 9.92 -11.88 -1.27
CA ALA A 70 9.93 -11.55 0.15
C ALA A 70 9.46 -10.11 0.41
N VAL A 71 8.73 -9.91 1.51
CA VAL A 71 8.20 -8.60 1.92
C VAL A 71 8.66 -8.31 3.34
N ALA A 72 9.18 -7.11 3.58
CA ALA A 72 9.60 -6.70 4.92
C ALA A 72 8.39 -6.52 5.85
N ASP A 73 8.42 -7.19 7.02
CA ASP A 73 7.39 -7.11 8.06
C ASP A 73 7.63 -5.88 8.95
N LEU A 74 7.29 -4.74 8.42
CA LEU A 74 7.44 -3.44 9.09
C LEU A 74 6.08 -2.78 9.34
N VAL A 75 6.05 -1.85 10.30
CA VAL A 75 4.90 -0.96 10.44
C VAL A 75 4.84 -0.07 9.20
N PRO A 76 3.70 0.00 8.51
CA PRO A 76 3.58 0.81 7.32
C PRO A 76 3.88 2.29 7.59
N ASP A 77 4.69 2.88 6.74
CA ASP A 77 4.92 4.32 6.72
C ASP A 77 3.94 5.01 5.77
N ALA A 78 3.72 6.30 5.97
CA ALA A 78 2.80 7.06 5.13
C ALA A 78 3.38 8.44 4.81
N THR A 79 3.46 8.75 3.53
CA THR A 79 3.91 10.02 2.99
C THR A 79 2.73 10.77 2.38
N TYR A 80 2.73 12.10 2.49
CA TYR A 80 1.74 12.96 1.88
C TYR A 80 2.34 13.79 0.75
N ASP A 81 1.76 13.69 -0.41
CA ASP A 81 2.05 14.51 -1.58
C ASP A 81 1.00 15.64 -1.70
N GLN A 82 1.44 16.88 -1.54
CA GLN A 82 0.57 18.07 -1.59
C GLN A 82 0.04 18.36 -2.98
N ASP A 83 0.81 18.07 -4.03
CA ASP A 83 0.43 18.39 -5.39
C ASP A 83 -0.73 17.51 -5.87
N THR A 84 -0.67 16.24 -5.56
CA THR A 84 -1.71 15.26 -5.89
C THR A 84 -2.76 15.09 -4.79
N GLN A 85 -2.56 15.72 -3.61
CA GLN A 85 -3.40 15.56 -2.41
C GLN A 85 -3.56 14.10 -1.95
N THR A 86 -2.55 13.28 -2.23
CA THR A 86 -2.61 11.84 -2.02
C THR A 86 -1.69 11.40 -0.88
N VAL A 87 -2.23 10.64 0.05
CA VAL A 87 -1.44 9.89 1.02
C VAL A 87 -1.04 8.56 0.40
N THR A 88 0.25 8.27 0.39
CA THR A 88 0.78 6.96 -0.02
C THR A 88 1.20 6.19 1.23
N VAL A 89 0.52 5.07 1.49
CA VAL A 89 0.91 4.11 2.53
C VAL A 89 1.88 3.11 1.92
N THR A 90 3.07 3.00 2.50
CA THR A 90 4.11 2.09 2.03
C THR A 90 4.14 0.83 2.90
N LEU A 91 3.89 -0.32 2.27
CA LEU A 91 4.04 -1.66 2.83
C LEU A 91 5.39 -2.23 2.39
N GLY A 92 6.06 -2.93 3.29
CA GLY A 92 7.42 -3.39 3.03
C GLY A 92 8.44 -2.24 3.14
N SER A 93 9.63 -2.41 2.55
CA SER A 93 10.70 -1.42 2.59
C SER A 93 11.43 -1.36 1.26
N GLU A 94 11.67 -0.15 0.77
CA GLU A 94 12.45 0.09 -0.45
C GLU A 94 13.94 -0.20 -0.22
N VAL A 95 14.44 0.17 0.96
CA VAL A 95 15.81 -0.12 1.40
C VAL A 95 15.82 -0.65 2.83
N PRO A 96 16.75 -1.53 3.21
CA PRO A 96 16.89 -1.90 4.61
C PRO A 96 17.42 -0.70 5.41
N GLY A 97 17.18 -0.69 6.73
CA GLY A 97 17.82 0.27 7.62
C GLY A 97 19.34 0.05 7.66
N GLU A 98 20.12 1.12 7.95
CA GLU A 98 21.58 1.08 7.94
C GLU A 98 22.18 -0.01 8.84
N HIS A 99 21.53 -0.32 9.96
CA HIS A 99 22.03 -1.29 10.94
C HIS A 99 20.98 -2.34 11.32
N PHE A 100 19.72 -2.12 10.95
CA PHE A 100 18.61 -2.99 11.30
C PHE A 100 18.02 -3.60 10.04
N LEU A 101 18.08 -4.91 9.97
CA LEU A 101 17.48 -5.69 8.89
C LEU A 101 16.10 -6.17 9.34
N PRO A 102 15.03 -5.82 8.63
CA PRO A 102 13.69 -6.28 8.99
C PRO A 102 13.51 -7.77 8.74
N ARG A 103 12.64 -8.40 9.56
CA ARG A 103 12.15 -9.73 9.26
C ARG A 103 11.42 -9.73 7.92
N LEU A 104 11.62 -10.79 7.15
CA LEU A 104 10.98 -10.98 5.86
C LEU A 104 9.89 -12.04 5.92
N ALA A 105 8.75 -11.73 5.35
CA ALA A 105 7.70 -12.68 5.06
C ALA A 105 7.92 -13.27 3.66
N LEU A 106 8.16 -14.58 3.58
CA LEU A 106 8.30 -15.31 2.31
C LEU A 106 6.91 -15.54 1.70
N ILE A 107 6.81 -15.36 0.38
CA ILE A 107 5.62 -15.70 -0.42
C ILE A 107 6.08 -16.56 -1.59
N LYS A 108 5.71 -17.84 -1.57
CA LYS A 108 6.13 -18.82 -2.58
C LYS A 108 5.45 -18.58 -3.93
N PRO A 109 5.98 -19.17 -5.04
CA PRO A 109 5.29 -19.17 -6.32
C PRO A 109 3.85 -19.67 -6.21
N GLY A 110 2.90 -18.90 -6.76
CA GLY A 110 1.46 -19.21 -6.71
C GLY A 110 0.80 -19.02 -5.34
N GLU A 111 1.53 -18.62 -4.31
CA GLU A 111 0.98 -18.42 -2.95
C GLU A 111 0.24 -17.08 -2.87
N ARG A 112 -0.89 -17.10 -2.14
CA ARG A 112 -1.57 -15.91 -1.62
C ARG A 112 -1.40 -15.87 -0.12
N LYS A 113 -0.91 -14.75 0.41
CA LYS A 113 -0.67 -14.55 1.83
C LYS A 113 -1.38 -13.31 2.33
N SER A 114 -2.11 -13.45 3.45
CA SER A 114 -2.89 -12.39 4.06
C SER A 114 -2.12 -11.72 5.19
N PHE A 115 -2.31 -10.42 5.32
CA PHE A 115 -1.68 -9.57 6.32
C PHE A 115 -2.69 -8.56 6.87
N SER A 116 -2.47 -8.13 8.10
CA SER A 116 -3.16 -6.99 8.72
C SER A 116 -2.14 -6.01 9.26
N SER A 117 -2.35 -4.73 9.01
CA SER A 117 -1.44 -3.68 9.47
C SER A 117 -2.19 -2.43 9.89
N LEU A 118 -1.55 -1.61 10.72
CA LEU A 118 -2.05 -0.32 11.15
C LEU A 118 -1.12 0.78 10.65
N ALA A 119 -1.50 1.44 9.56
CA ALA A 119 -0.74 2.55 9.01
C ALA A 119 -0.92 3.81 9.86
N ARG A 120 0.17 4.49 10.16
CA ARG A 120 0.17 5.77 10.89
C ARG A 120 0.38 6.90 9.91
N VAL A 121 -0.69 7.63 9.62
CA VAL A 121 -0.65 8.81 8.75
C VAL A 121 -0.42 10.04 9.60
N LYS A 122 0.65 10.78 9.33
CA LYS A 122 0.94 12.09 9.92
C LYS A 122 1.03 13.11 8.79
N VAL A 123 0.15 14.11 8.83
CA VAL A 123 0.15 15.20 7.87
C VAL A 123 0.69 16.45 8.57
N PRO A 124 1.81 17.01 8.14
CA PRO A 124 2.46 18.16 8.79
C PRO A 124 1.71 19.47 8.46
N ILE A 125 0.54 19.68 9.02
CA ILE A 125 -0.33 20.82 8.71
C ILE A 125 0.35 22.16 8.97
N THR A 126 1.09 22.29 10.08
CA THR A 126 1.76 23.55 10.44
C THR A 126 2.78 23.97 9.39
N GLU A 127 3.52 23.01 8.84
CA GLU A 127 4.49 23.26 7.77
C GLU A 127 3.78 23.61 6.47
N MET A 128 2.67 22.95 6.19
CA MET A 128 1.84 23.20 5.00
C MET A 128 1.24 24.62 5.01
N VAL A 129 0.71 25.06 6.16
CA VAL A 129 0.12 26.39 6.34
C VAL A 129 1.16 27.50 6.10
N ASN A 130 2.38 27.29 6.58
CA ASN A 130 3.46 28.25 6.45
C ASN A 130 4.06 28.28 5.02
N ALA A 131 4.04 27.15 4.32
CA ALA A 131 4.64 27.03 3.00
C ALA A 131 3.72 27.48 1.84
N ASN A 132 2.41 27.32 2.00
CA ASN A 132 1.45 27.66 0.95
C ASN A 132 0.10 28.12 1.52
N PRO A 133 -0.33 29.37 1.28
CA PRO A 133 -1.63 29.88 1.73
C PRO A 133 -2.83 29.14 1.07
N PHE A 134 -2.62 28.39 0.00
CA PHE A 134 -3.62 27.56 -0.66
C PHE A 134 -3.47 26.11 -0.22
N HIS A 135 -3.60 25.84 1.08
CA HIS A 135 -3.43 24.49 1.61
C HIS A 135 -4.30 23.50 0.87
N ARG A 136 -3.68 22.41 0.47
CA ARG A 136 -4.39 21.27 -0.08
C ARG A 136 -4.36 20.17 0.96
N TYR A 137 -5.51 19.81 1.49
CA TYR A 137 -5.64 18.71 2.42
C TYR A 137 -5.69 17.38 1.69
N PRO A 138 -5.22 16.30 2.30
CA PRO A 138 -5.34 14.98 1.70
C PRO A 138 -6.81 14.64 1.45
N ASN A 139 -7.10 14.19 0.24
CA ASN A 139 -8.42 13.73 -0.18
C ASN A 139 -8.40 12.36 -0.83
N ALA A 140 -7.23 11.75 -0.88
CA ALA A 140 -7.01 10.46 -1.51
C ALA A 140 -5.96 9.63 -0.76
N LEU A 141 -6.05 8.30 -0.91
CA LEU A 141 -5.11 7.33 -0.38
C LEU A 141 -4.78 6.31 -1.46
N ARG A 142 -3.53 5.87 -1.51
CA ARG A 142 -3.06 4.72 -2.27
C ARG A 142 -2.07 3.90 -1.45
N ILE A 143 -1.82 2.69 -1.88
CA ILE A 143 -0.83 1.81 -1.28
C ILE A 143 0.30 1.58 -2.27
N ARG A 144 1.53 1.63 -1.78
CA ARG A 144 2.73 1.12 -2.45
C ARG A 144 3.19 -0.11 -1.68
N LEU A 145 3.27 -1.24 -2.36
CA LEU A 145 3.90 -2.44 -1.85
C LEU A 145 5.32 -2.52 -2.40
N ASN A 146 6.34 -2.53 -1.53
CA ASN A 146 7.72 -2.86 -1.88
C ASN A 146 7.99 -4.32 -1.53
N PHE A 147 8.65 -5.04 -2.42
CA PHE A 147 9.00 -6.44 -2.24
C PHE A 147 10.32 -6.76 -2.92
N LEU A 148 10.97 -7.82 -2.48
CA LEU A 148 12.19 -8.35 -3.08
C LEU A 148 11.80 -9.42 -4.10
N GLY A 149 12.18 -9.23 -5.36
CA GLY A 149 11.79 -10.07 -6.50
C GLY A 149 12.38 -11.48 -6.46
N ASP A 150 13.51 -11.67 -5.75
CA ASP A 150 14.06 -12.97 -5.39
C ASP A 150 14.36 -13.01 -3.89
N ALA A 151 13.70 -13.92 -3.17
CA ALA A 151 13.87 -14.10 -1.72
C ALA A 151 15.18 -14.84 -1.35
N LYS A 152 15.80 -15.52 -2.30
CA LYS A 152 16.94 -16.42 -2.05
C LYS A 152 18.15 -15.76 -1.39
N PRO A 153 18.61 -14.55 -1.78
CA PRO A 153 19.72 -13.87 -1.10
C PRO A 153 19.43 -13.53 0.36
N PHE A 154 18.16 -13.54 0.79
CA PHE A 154 17.68 -13.02 2.06
C PHE A 154 17.15 -14.11 3.01
N GLU A 155 17.46 -15.38 2.77
CA GLU A 155 16.98 -16.52 3.57
C GLU A 155 17.25 -16.37 5.07
N LYS A 156 18.37 -15.72 5.45
CA LYS A 156 18.74 -15.46 6.84
C LYS A 156 17.75 -14.54 7.59
N LEU A 157 16.94 -13.77 6.86
CA LEU A 157 15.96 -12.84 7.41
C LEU A 157 14.54 -13.42 7.43
N ILE A 158 14.36 -14.60 6.82
CA ILE A 158 13.07 -15.27 6.72
C ILE A 158 12.89 -16.17 7.94
N GLY A 159 11.73 -16.05 8.60
CA GLY A 159 11.39 -16.90 9.75
C GLY A 159 12.12 -16.59 11.05
N ILE A 160 12.87 -15.49 11.13
CA ILE A 160 13.43 -15.00 12.40
C ILE A 160 12.30 -14.62 13.36
N SER A 161 12.49 -14.83 14.66
CA SER A 161 11.49 -14.54 15.70
C SER A 161 11.31 -13.06 15.95
N GLU A 162 12.39 -12.29 15.84
CA GLU A 162 12.40 -10.85 16.05
C GLU A 162 11.93 -10.09 14.82
N ARG A 163 11.36 -8.90 15.01
CA ARG A 163 10.92 -8.06 13.88
C ARG A 163 12.08 -7.46 13.08
N ALA A 164 13.23 -7.29 13.71
CA ALA A 164 14.43 -6.80 13.07
C ALA A 164 15.67 -7.35 13.78
N VAL A 165 16.75 -7.54 13.03
CA VAL A 165 18.05 -7.96 13.52
C VAL A 165 19.02 -6.79 13.41
N HIS A 166 19.77 -6.55 14.48
CA HIS A 166 20.89 -5.60 14.46
C HIS A 166 22.16 -6.33 14.10
N ASP A 167 22.55 -6.28 12.82
CA ASP A 167 23.79 -6.84 12.29
C ASP A 167 24.33 -5.94 11.18
N PRO A 168 25.25 -5.01 11.51
CA PRO A 168 25.81 -4.07 10.54
C PRO A 168 26.59 -4.75 9.40
N THR A 169 27.23 -5.89 9.68
CA THR A 169 28.00 -6.62 8.66
C THR A 169 27.05 -7.28 7.65
N LEU A 170 26.02 -7.95 8.14
CA LEU A 170 25.00 -8.52 7.28
C LEU A 170 24.22 -7.45 6.52
N ALA A 171 23.94 -6.29 7.15
CA ALA A 171 23.29 -5.17 6.50
C ALA A 171 24.10 -4.63 5.34
N ALA A 172 25.42 -4.46 5.51
CA ALA A 172 26.32 -4.01 4.44
C ALA A 172 26.38 -5.01 3.27
N ASP A 173 26.40 -6.32 3.55
CA ASP A 173 26.38 -7.38 2.52
C ASP A 173 25.06 -7.43 1.75
N LEU A 174 23.95 -7.26 2.44
CA LEU A 174 22.62 -7.38 1.84
C LEU A 174 22.13 -6.09 1.17
N PHE A 175 22.64 -4.92 1.53
CA PHE A 175 22.19 -3.63 1.00
C PHE A 175 22.20 -3.56 -0.54
N PRO A 176 23.32 -3.86 -1.24
CA PRO A 176 23.34 -3.80 -2.71
C PRO A 176 22.36 -4.80 -3.33
N LYS A 177 22.24 -6.00 -2.76
CA LYS A 177 21.30 -7.03 -3.22
C LYS A 177 19.84 -6.58 -3.00
N TRP A 178 19.59 -5.88 -1.89
CA TRP A 178 18.26 -5.34 -1.61
C TRP A 178 17.84 -4.30 -2.64
N VAL A 179 18.71 -3.35 -2.94
CA VAL A 179 18.45 -2.31 -3.95
C VAL A 179 18.24 -2.92 -5.34
N GLU A 180 19.02 -3.94 -5.69
CA GLU A 180 18.90 -4.65 -6.98
C GLU A 180 17.58 -5.43 -7.09
N GLN A 181 17.14 -6.07 -6.00
CA GLN A 181 15.95 -6.93 -5.99
C GLN A 181 14.67 -6.21 -5.60
N ASN A 182 14.77 -4.94 -5.19
CA ASN A 182 13.58 -4.19 -4.76
C ASN A 182 12.71 -3.81 -5.95
N GLU A 183 11.46 -4.22 -5.88
CA GLU A 183 10.41 -3.89 -6.83
C GLU A 183 9.20 -3.31 -6.10
N SER A 184 8.32 -2.62 -6.81
CA SER A 184 7.11 -2.06 -6.20
C SER A 184 5.88 -2.22 -7.06
N VAL A 185 4.73 -2.36 -6.39
CA VAL A 185 3.39 -2.31 -6.98
C VAL A 185 2.63 -1.17 -6.35
N ILE A 186 1.99 -0.33 -7.18
CA ILE A 186 1.22 0.83 -6.72
C ILE A 186 -0.24 0.62 -7.07
N THR A 187 -1.14 0.73 -6.07
CA THR A 187 -2.58 0.54 -6.27
C THR A 187 -3.25 1.72 -6.97
N ASN A 188 -4.52 1.50 -7.36
CA ASN A 188 -5.43 2.58 -7.66
C ASN A 188 -5.58 3.55 -6.47
N ILE A 189 -6.18 4.70 -6.72
CA ILE A 189 -6.44 5.74 -5.72
C ILE A 189 -7.83 5.52 -5.12
N LEU A 190 -7.92 5.66 -3.79
CA LEU A 190 -9.16 5.61 -3.02
C LEU A 190 -9.50 7.01 -2.49
N PRO A 191 -10.69 7.58 -2.80
CA PRO A 191 -11.13 8.85 -2.23
C PRO A 191 -11.27 8.78 -0.70
N MET A 192 -10.79 9.82 0.00
CA MET A 192 -10.83 9.96 1.45
C MET A 192 -11.45 11.31 1.84
N ARG A 193 -11.99 11.40 3.05
CA ARG A 193 -12.49 12.64 3.63
C ARG A 193 -11.50 13.20 4.64
N TRP A 194 -11.24 14.50 4.58
CA TRP A 194 -10.42 15.17 5.58
C TRP A 194 -11.25 15.56 6.81
N ILE A 195 -10.73 15.23 8.00
CA ILE A 195 -11.26 15.67 9.29
C ILE A 195 -10.18 16.49 10.03
N GLY A 196 -9.89 17.65 9.55
CA GLY A 196 -9.05 18.61 10.25
C GLY A 196 -9.87 19.85 10.57
N THR A 197 -9.51 20.58 11.61
CA THR A 197 -10.00 21.94 11.78
C THR A 197 -9.61 22.70 10.51
N PRO A 198 -10.56 23.34 9.78
CA PRO A 198 -10.17 24.29 8.77
C PRO A 198 -9.18 25.25 9.43
N ALA A 199 -8.06 25.56 8.75
CA ALA A 199 -7.21 26.65 9.22
C ALA A 199 -8.13 27.83 9.54
N PRO A 200 -7.95 28.53 10.67
CA PRO A 200 -8.73 29.71 10.94
C PRO A 200 -8.63 30.55 9.65
N SER A 201 -9.79 30.76 9.01
CA SER A 201 -9.89 31.69 7.89
C SER A 201 -9.34 32.98 8.47
N GLY A 202 -8.09 33.28 8.17
CA GLY A 202 -7.47 34.51 8.60
C GLY A 202 -8.44 35.59 8.19
N ASP A 203 -8.90 36.37 9.15
CA ASP A 203 -9.79 37.48 8.91
C ASP A 203 -9.30 38.21 7.65
N LEU A 204 -10.00 38.00 6.55
CA LEU A 204 -9.76 38.83 5.37
C LEU A 204 -9.93 40.26 5.91
N PRO A 205 -8.93 41.12 5.79
CA PRO A 205 -9.04 42.47 6.31
C PRO A 205 -10.32 43.04 5.74
N ILE A 206 -11.29 43.29 6.62
CA ILE A 206 -12.57 43.89 6.26
C ILE A 206 -12.20 45.17 5.54
N ALA A 207 -12.48 45.22 4.25
CA ALA A 207 -12.20 46.42 3.46
C ALA A 207 -12.83 47.60 4.19
N PRO A 208 -12.07 48.68 4.51
CA PRO A 208 -12.60 49.82 5.23
C PRO A 208 -13.83 50.33 4.50
N PRO A 209 -14.91 50.67 5.21
CA PRO A 209 -16.15 51.11 4.60
C PRO A 209 -15.87 52.30 3.70
N ALA A 210 -16.35 52.20 2.44
CA ALA A 210 -16.17 53.24 1.42
C ALA A 210 -16.64 54.57 2.01
N LYS A 211 -15.73 55.55 2.18
CA LYS A 211 -16.07 56.94 2.56
C LYS A 211 -17.15 57.44 1.59
N LYS A 212 -18.38 57.64 2.11
CA LYS A 212 -19.42 58.38 1.39
C LYS A 212 -18.83 59.73 0.98
N ARG A 213 -18.57 59.95 -0.31
CA ARG A 213 -18.32 61.29 -0.85
C ARG A 213 -19.55 62.12 -0.59
N ARG A 214 -19.42 63.11 0.33
CA ARG A 214 -20.36 64.22 0.41
C ARG A 214 -20.16 65.04 -0.87
N GLY A 215 -21.13 65.04 -1.72
CA GLY A 215 -21.21 65.97 -2.84
C GLY A 215 -21.41 67.42 -2.35
N PRO A 216 -21.07 68.38 -3.20
CA PRO A 216 -21.18 69.80 -2.89
C PRO A 216 -22.61 70.27 -2.66
#